data_eaadf5fca9a05420052eed5bc22e7a93
#
_entry.id   eaadf5fca9a05420052eed5bc22e7a93
#
_cell.length_a   1.000
_cell.length_b   1.000
_cell.length_c   1.000
_cell.angle_alpha   90.00
_cell.angle_beta   90.00
_cell.angle_gamma   90.00
#
_symmetry.space_group_name_H-M   'P 1'
#
loop_
_entity.id
_entity.type
_entity.pdbx_description
1 polymer ?
#
loop_
_entity_poly.entity_id
_entity_poly.type
_entity_poly.pdbx_seq_one_letter_code
_entity_poly.pdbx_strand_id
1 'polypeptide(L)'
;AALAVQFGLDIGGSAGGGIFSGDNILLFLKSESLCRQVLMTSYDSVGNKTLADKYAEANNLTSKWAKKKEIGVIEFGKYKSSSLPRVEDSLMQAIVRIILKKDLAVEKPDKKASFVTVSMTSKDELLSKYFSERLVNLATAHYVESKTRVKSQNVMKLQRRADSLANLLNAKSYVAASVQQDILDINPGIKTAPVSAEISTREKSMIATIFAEVVKNLELAKVLLNQ
;
A
#
# COMPACT_ATOMS: atom_id res chain seq x y z
N ALA A 1 -17.85 15.47 10.75
CA ALA A 1 -16.91 15.40 9.62
C ALA A 1 -15.50 15.88 9.97
N ALA A 2 -15.32 16.98 10.73
CA ALA A 2 -14.00 17.53 11.04
C ALA A 2 -13.10 16.60 11.88
N LEU A 3 -13.63 15.88 12.84
CA LEU A 3 -12.87 14.93 13.67
C LEU A 3 -12.41 13.69 12.92
N ALA A 4 -13.18 13.22 11.94
CA ALA A 4 -12.81 12.07 11.12
C ALA A 4 -11.55 12.33 10.28
N VAL A 5 -11.41 13.55 9.73
CA VAL A 5 -10.24 13.99 8.98
C VAL A 5 -9.00 14.10 9.90
N GLN A 6 -9.17 14.55 11.13
CA GLN A 6 -8.09 14.68 12.11
C GLN A 6 -7.53 13.33 12.56
N PHE A 7 -8.33 12.25 12.44
CA PHE A 7 -7.92 10.87 12.73
C PHE A 7 -7.47 10.09 11.48
N GLY A 8 -7.30 10.75 10.33
CA GLY A 8 -6.87 10.11 9.09
C GLY A 8 -7.91 9.18 8.46
N LEU A 9 -9.16 9.30 8.88
CA LEU A 9 -10.29 8.64 8.24
C LEU A 9 -10.77 9.54 7.09
N ASP A 10 -10.24 9.32 5.91
CA ASP A 10 -10.78 9.90 4.68
C ASP A 10 -12.11 9.20 4.35
N ILE A 11 -13.16 9.64 5.05
CA ILE A 11 -14.53 9.15 4.86
C ILE A 11 -15.15 9.99 3.74
N GLY A 12 -14.68 9.80 2.55
CA GLY A 12 -15.36 10.35 1.39
C GLY A 12 -14.57 11.34 0.57
N GLY A 13 -14.13 10.89 -0.56
CA GLY A 13 -13.97 11.71 -1.74
C GLY A 13 -12.63 12.43 -1.90
N SER A 14 -11.74 11.82 -2.66
CA SER A 14 -10.85 12.50 -3.65
C SER A 14 -10.01 13.70 -3.21
N ALA A 15 -9.30 13.64 -2.10
CA ALA A 15 -8.20 14.57 -1.87
C ALA A 15 -6.89 13.87 -1.46
N GLY A 16 -6.83 12.57 -1.44
CA GLY A 16 -5.60 11.81 -1.24
C GLY A 16 -4.92 11.57 -2.58
N GLY A 17 -3.94 12.39 -2.96
CA GLY A 17 -3.07 12.17 -4.11
C GLY A 17 -2.24 10.89 -3.98
N GLY A 18 -2.88 9.74 -3.97
CA GLY A 18 -2.21 8.44 -3.98
C GLY A 18 -1.62 8.15 -5.35
N ILE A 19 -0.70 7.18 -5.41
CA ILE A 19 -0.02 6.72 -6.65
C ILE A 19 -1.02 6.37 -7.75
N PHE A 20 -2.24 6.01 -7.40
CA PHE A 20 -3.32 5.60 -8.32
C PHE A 20 -4.38 6.67 -8.54
N SER A 21 -4.16 7.90 -8.09
CA SER A 21 -5.11 9.02 -8.27
C SER A 21 -4.74 9.84 -9.50
N GLY A 22 -5.75 10.15 -10.32
CA GLY A 22 -5.59 11.02 -11.48
C GLY A 22 -4.56 10.52 -12.49
N ASP A 23 -3.59 11.38 -12.85
CA ASP A 23 -2.54 11.06 -13.83
C ASP A 23 -1.36 10.27 -13.22
N ASN A 24 -1.33 10.09 -11.90
CA ASN A 24 -0.28 9.32 -11.24
C ASN A 24 -0.26 7.85 -11.68
N ILE A 25 -1.42 7.29 -12.06
CA ILE A 25 -1.48 5.92 -12.57
C ILE A 25 -0.71 5.76 -13.89
N LEU A 26 -0.68 6.80 -14.74
CA LEU A 26 0.09 6.78 -15.98
C LEU A 26 1.59 6.70 -15.68
N LEU A 27 2.05 7.49 -14.70
CA LEU A 27 3.45 7.49 -14.25
C LEU A 27 3.79 6.17 -13.58
N PHE A 28 2.88 5.59 -12.81
CA PHE A 28 3.07 4.30 -12.16
C PHE A 28 3.23 3.17 -13.19
N LEU A 29 2.34 3.10 -14.20
CA LEU A 29 2.43 2.12 -15.29
C LEU A 29 3.70 2.28 -16.14
N LYS A 30 4.25 3.50 -16.22
CA LYS A 30 5.55 3.79 -16.88
C LYS A 30 6.74 3.71 -15.93
N SER A 31 6.57 3.22 -14.71
CA SER A 31 7.68 3.12 -13.76
C SER A 31 8.70 2.05 -14.17
N GLU A 32 10.00 2.36 -14.03
CA GLU A 32 11.09 1.42 -14.32
C GLU A 32 10.97 0.15 -13.47
N SER A 33 10.57 0.28 -12.21
CA SER A 33 10.40 -0.82 -11.27
C SER A 33 9.32 -1.81 -11.72
N LEU A 34 8.16 -1.31 -12.16
CA LEU A 34 7.06 -2.16 -12.62
C LEU A 34 7.44 -2.89 -13.91
N CYS A 35 8.02 -2.17 -14.89
CA CYS A 35 8.48 -2.76 -16.14
C CYS A 35 9.55 -3.84 -15.90
N ARG A 36 10.49 -3.60 -14.99
CA ARG A 36 11.50 -4.58 -14.60
C ARG A 36 10.88 -5.84 -13.99
N GLN A 37 9.92 -5.70 -13.09
CA GLN A 37 9.23 -6.85 -12.50
C GLN A 37 8.51 -7.69 -13.56
N VAL A 38 7.84 -7.04 -14.51
CA VAL A 38 7.18 -7.73 -15.64
C VAL A 38 8.22 -8.48 -16.50
N LEU A 39 9.33 -7.83 -16.86
CA LEU A 39 10.38 -8.43 -17.69
C LEU A 39 11.02 -9.67 -17.04
N MET A 40 11.08 -9.71 -15.72
CA MET A 40 11.61 -10.87 -14.97
C MET A 40 10.61 -12.02 -14.83
N THR A 41 9.37 -11.87 -15.31
CA THR A 41 8.41 -12.99 -15.31
C THR A 41 8.76 -14.00 -16.38
N SER A 42 8.47 -15.30 -16.11
CA SER A 42 8.74 -16.39 -17.05
C SER A 42 7.95 -16.22 -18.35
N TYR A 43 8.61 -16.37 -19.50
CA TYR A 43 7.94 -16.37 -20.80
C TYR A 43 7.22 -17.70 -21.07
N ASP A 44 7.86 -18.81 -20.75
CA ASP A 44 7.34 -20.18 -20.95
C ASP A 44 7.05 -20.89 -19.63
N SER A 45 6.05 -21.78 -19.66
CA SER A 45 5.72 -22.64 -18.52
C SER A 45 6.76 -23.73 -18.24
N VAL A 46 7.62 -24.03 -19.20
CA VAL A 46 8.59 -25.15 -19.17
C VAL A 46 10.03 -24.67 -19.25
N GLY A 47 10.30 -23.45 -19.71
CA GLY A 47 11.63 -22.89 -19.90
C GLY A 47 11.99 -21.85 -18.85
N ASN A 48 13.29 -21.78 -18.51
CA ASN A 48 13.81 -20.72 -17.62
C ASN A 48 13.93 -19.34 -18.28
N LYS A 49 13.33 -19.14 -19.48
CA LYS A 49 13.40 -17.87 -20.20
C LYS A 49 12.41 -16.87 -19.62
N THR A 50 12.89 -15.67 -19.39
CA THR A 50 12.07 -14.53 -18.98
C THR A 50 11.59 -13.72 -20.18
N LEU A 51 10.63 -12.80 -19.97
CA LEU A 51 10.25 -11.82 -20.98
C LEU A 51 11.42 -10.93 -21.39
N ALA A 52 12.38 -10.67 -20.49
CA ALA A 52 13.60 -9.92 -20.81
C ALA A 52 14.50 -10.68 -21.80
N ASP A 53 14.66 -11.99 -21.59
CA ASP A 53 15.43 -12.84 -22.52
C ASP A 53 14.81 -12.84 -23.92
N LYS A 54 13.48 -12.99 -23.96
CA LYS A 54 12.73 -12.99 -25.22
C LYS A 54 12.79 -11.64 -25.94
N TYR A 55 12.68 -10.54 -25.19
CA TYR A 55 12.83 -9.19 -25.72
C TYR A 55 14.25 -8.98 -26.30
N ALA A 56 15.28 -9.43 -25.60
CA ALA A 56 16.66 -9.33 -26.05
C ALA A 56 16.93 -10.15 -27.33
N GLU A 57 16.33 -11.34 -27.44
CA GLU A 57 16.36 -12.17 -28.65
C GLU A 57 15.68 -11.46 -29.84
N ALA A 58 14.42 -11.02 -29.65
CA ALA A 58 13.62 -10.37 -30.70
C ALA A 58 14.31 -9.10 -31.27
N ASN A 59 15.05 -8.39 -30.42
CA ASN A 59 15.77 -7.17 -30.81
C ASN A 59 17.25 -7.39 -31.15
N ASN A 60 17.71 -8.64 -31.28
CA ASN A 60 19.10 -9.03 -31.55
C ASN A 60 20.11 -8.42 -30.55
N LEU A 61 19.71 -8.17 -29.32
CA LEU A 61 20.59 -7.65 -28.28
C LEU A 61 21.55 -8.71 -27.77
N THR A 62 21.10 -9.96 -27.66
CA THR A 62 21.92 -11.11 -27.28
C THR A 62 23.14 -11.26 -28.17
N SER A 63 22.96 -11.16 -29.49
CA SER A 63 24.07 -11.23 -30.46
C SER A 63 25.04 -10.04 -30.36
N LYS A 64 24.53 -8.85 -29.98
CA LYS A 64 25.36 -7.66 -29.72
C LYS A 64 26.18 -7.79 -28.44
N TRP A 65 25.61 -8.39 -27.41
CA TRP A 65 26.26 -8.62 -26.11
C TRP A 65 27.33 -9.70 -26.20
N ALA A 66 27.03 -10.81 -26.91
CA ALA A 66 27.97 -11.91 -27.10
C ALA A 66 29.26 -11.48 -27.82
N LYS A 67 29.19 -10.45 -28.67
CA LYS A 67 30.38 -9.88 -29.37
C LYS A 67 31.28 -9.08 -28.43
N LYS A 68 30.77 -8.64 -27.28
CA LYS A 68 31.55 -7.90 -26.29
C LYS A 68 32.14 -8.88 -25.27
N LYS A 69 33.46 -9.05 -25.26
CA LYS A 69 34.18 -9.98 -24.38
C LYS A 69 33.91 -9.78 -22.90
N GLU A 70 33.52 -8.55 -22.50
CA GLU A 70 33.21 -8.16 -21.11
C GLU A 70 31.82 -8.58 -20.67
N ILE A 71 30.88 -8.88 -21.60
CA ILE A 71 29.50 -9.16 -21.30
C ILE A 71 29.19 -10.66 -21.46
N GLY A 72 29.51 -11.23 -22.59
CA GLY A 72 29.27 -12.65 -22.89
C GLY A 72 27.80 -12.98 -23.12
N VAL A 73 27.41 -14.23 -22.81
CA VAL A 73 26.04 -14.73 -22.96
C VAL A 73 25.28 -14.45 -21.69
N ILE A 74 24.20 -13.66 -21.81
CA ILE A 74 23.33 -13.27 -20.71
C ILE A 74 22.02 -14.03 -20.81
N GLU A 75 21.57 -14.58 -19.65
CA GLU A 75 20.28 -15.25 -19.47
C GLU A 75 19.68 -14.75 -18.14
N PHE A 76 18.67 -13.90 -18.21
CA PHE A 76 18.03 -13.32 -17.02
C PHE A 76 17.28 -14.36 -16.20
N GLY A 77 16.78 -15.42 -16.84
CA GLY A 77 16.05 -16.49 -16.18
C GLY A 77 16.84 -17.28 -15.12
N LYS A 78 18.16 -17.15 -15.09
CA LYS A 78 19.02 -17.74 -14.07
C LYS A 78 18.98 -17.01 -12.74
N TYR A 79 18.47 -15.78 -12.72
CA TYR A 79 18.51 -14.90 -11.56
C TYR A 79 17.13 -14.61 -11.00
N LYS A 80 17.06 -14.34 -9.70
CA LYS A 80 15.87 -13.77 -9.08
C LYS A 80 15.83 -12.27 -9.33
N SER A 81 14.63 -11.70 -9.49
CA SER A 81 14.43 -10.27 -9.78
C SER A 81 15.12 -9.32 -8.81
N SER A 82 15.33 -9.74 -7.56
CA SER A 82 15.94 -8.92 -6.50
C SER A 82 17.46 -9.00 -6.43
N SER A 83 18.13 -9.86 -7.22
CA SER A 83 19.57 -10.13 -7.10
C SER A 83 20.25 -10.33 -8.44
N LEU A 84 20.07 -9.37 -9.36
CA LEU A 84 20.86 -9.36 -10.60
C LEU A 84 22.30 -8.90 -10.32
N PRO A 85 23.32 -9.58 -10.88
CA PRO A 85 24.67 -9.07 -10.88
C PRO A 85 24.74 -7.71 -11.61
N ARG A 86 25.82 -6.97 -11.38
CA ARG A 86 25.96 -5.57 -11.84
C ARG A 86 25.84 -5.38 -13.35
N VAL A 87 26.37 -6.31 -14.10
CA VAL A 87 26.35 -6.26 -15.58
C VAL A 87 24.93 -6.50 -16.09
N GLU A 88 24.30 -7.57 -15.63
CA GLU A 88 22.93 -7.95 -15.96
C GLU A 88 21.93 -6.88 -15.53
N ASP A 89 22.14 -6.27 -14.37
CA ASP A 89 21.31 -5.16 -13.91
C ASP A 89 21.39 -3.94 -14.83
N SER A 90 22.60 -3.59 -15.26
CA SER A 90 22.81 -2.50 -16.23
C SER A 90 22.15 -2.78 -17.57
N LEU A 91 22.21 -4.03 -18.06
CA LEU A 91 21.56 -4.43 -19.30
C LEU A 91 20.04 -4.47 -19.18
N MET A 92 19.52 -4.92 -18.04
CA MET A 92 18.08 -4.85 -17.72
C MET A 92 17.59 -3.41 -17.73
N GLN A 93 18.30 -2.49 -17.10
CA GLN A 93 17.96 -1.06 -17.13
C GLN A 93 17.97 -0.50 -18.56
N ALA A 94 18.94 -0.92 -19.39
CA ALA A 94 18.98 -0.51 -20.80
C ALA A 94 17.75 -1.00 -21.58
N ILE A 95 17.30 -2.25 -21.36
CA ILE A 95 16.07 -2.80 -21.94
C ILE A 95 14.87 -1.96 -21.49
N VAL A 96 14.70 -1.75 -20.17
CA VAL A 96 13.59 -0.99 -19.62
C VAL A 96 13.51 0.42 -20.23
N ARG A 97 14.65 1.10 -20.37
CA ARG A 97 14.69 2.43 -21.00
C ARG A 97 14.27 2.43 -22.47
N ILE A 98 14.64 1.37 -23.22
CA ILE A 98 14.20 1.24 -24.63
C ILE A 98 12.69 1.05 -24.68
N ILE A 99 12.14 0.15 -23.86
CA ILE A 99 10.71 -0.13 -23.79
C ILE A 99 9.93 1.16 -23.43
N LEU A 100 10.33 1.85 -22.36
CA LEU A 100 9.65 3.06 -21.91
C LEU A 100 9.68 4.22 -22.93
N LYS A 101 10.74 4.28 -23.75
CA LYS A 101 10.90 5.36 -24.74
C LYS A 101 10.24 5.08 -26.08
N LYS A 102 10.16 3.80 -26.50
CA LYS A 102 9.79 3.46 -27.86
C LYS A 102 8.63 2.48 -27.97
N ASP A 103 8.56 1.49 -27.09
CA ASP A 103 7.73 0.33 -27.31
C ASP A 103 6.46 0.35 -26.46
N LEU A 104 6.49 1.02 -25.28
CA LEU A 104 5.35 1.12 -24.36
C LEU A 104 4.67 2.48 -24.49
N ALA A 105 3.41 2.49 -24.89
CA ALA A 105 2.54 3.63 -24.82
C ALA A 105 1.47 3.43 -23.73
N VAL A 106 1.35 4.40 -22.83
CA VAL A 106 0.32 4.44 -21.79
C VAL A 106 -0.34 5.80 -21.87
N GLU A 107 -1.61 5.83 -22.24
CA GLU A 107 -2.30 7.05 -22.58
C GLU A 107 -3.74 7.05 -22.06
N LYS A 108 -4.29 8.23 -21.79
CA LYS A 108 -5.73 8.42 -21.68
C LYS A 108 -6.27 8.85 -23.03
N PRO A 109 -7.25 8.13 -23.62
CA PRO A 109 -7.83 8.49 -24.91
C PRO A 109 -8.45 9.89 -24.89
N ASP A 110 -8.97 10.31 -23.75
CA ASP A 110 -9.50 11.65 -23.49
C ASP A 110 -9.05 12.08 -22.07
N LYS A 111 -8.78 13.38 -21.89
CA LYS A 111 -8.46 13.96 -20.57
C LYS A 111 -9.54 13.72 -19.52
N LYS A 112 -10.79 13.57 -19.94
CA LYS A 112 -11.94 13.27 -19.07
C LYS A 112 -12.20 11.77 -18.90
N ALA A 113 -11.48 10.90 -19.63
CA ALA A 113 -11.69 9.46 -19.54
C ALA A 113 -11.22 8.92 -18.19
N SER A 114 -12.01 8.03 -17.61
CA SER A 114 -11.68 7.30 -16.38
C SER A 114 -10.85 6.05 -16.63
N PHE A 115 -10.61 5.68 -17.88
CA PHE A 115 -9.80 4.51 -18.26
C PHE A 115 -8.48 4.93 -18.93
N VAL A 116 -7.52 4.00 -18.89
CA VAL A 116 -6.18 4.16 -19.44
C VAL A 116 -5.96 3.05 -20.46
N THR A 117 -5.41 3.40 -21.60
CA THR A 117 -5.00 2.44 -22.62
C THR A 117 -3.51 2.14 -22.46
N VAL A 118 -3.18 0.86 -22.39
CA VAL A 118 -1.80 0.36 -22.37
C VAL A 118 -1.56 -0.41 -23.65
N SER A 119 -0.58 0.00 -24.44
CA SER A 119 -0.18 -0.69 -25.67
C SER A 119 1.32 -0.89 -25.70
N MET A 120 1.74 -2.06 -26.18
CA MET A 120 3.14 -2.39 -26.41
C MET A 120 3.35 -2.82 -27.85
N THR A 121 4.36 -2.26 -28.48
CA THR A 121 4.79 -2.60 -29.83
C THR A 121 6.08 -3.43 -29.76
N SER A 122 6.07 -4.62 -30.32
CA SER A 122 7.23 -5.51 -30.36
C SER A 122 7.27 -6.26 -31.69
N LYS A 123 8.42 -6.85 -32.03
CA LYS A 123 8.57 -7.76 -33.18
C LYS A 123 7.95 -9.14 -32.95
N ASP A 124 7.62 -9.47 -31.71
CA ASP A 124 7.01 -10.72 -31.30
C ASP A 124 5.63 -10.40 -30.68
N GLU A 125 4.57 -10.94 -31.29
CA GLU A 125 3.19 -10.69 -30.86
C GLU A 125 2.91 -11.22 -29.47
N LEU A 126 3.36 -12.44 -29.16
CA LEU A 126 3.16 -13.05 -27.85
C LEU A 126 3.87 -12.27 -26.75
N LEU A 127 5.06 -11.74 -27.04
CA LEU A 127 5.78 -10.87 -26.12
C LEU A 127 4.99 -9.60 -25.81
N SER A 128 4.44 -8.93 -26.83
CA SER A 128 3.61 -7.74 -26.66
C SER A 128 2.38 -8.03 -25.82
N LYS A 129 1.70 -9.13 -26.09
CA LYS A 129 0.52 -9.59 -25.35
C LYS A 129 0.86 -9.86 -23.88
N TYR A 130 1.83 -10.73 -23.62
CA TYR A 130 2.17 -11.10 -22.25
C TYR A 130 2.70 -9.94 -21.43
N PHE A 131 3.49 -9.05 -22.05
CA PHE A 131 3.98 -7.87 -21.36
C PHE A 131 2.84 -6.93 -20.95
N SER A 132 1.93 -6.62 -21.87
CA SER A 132 0.78 -5.72 -21.60
C SER A 132 -0.14 -6.30 -20.54
N GLU A 133 -0.53 -7.57 -20.66
CA GLU A 133 -1.40 -8.25 -19.70
C GLU A 133 -0.77 -8.29 -18.30
N ARG A 134 0.52 -8.66 -18.21
CA ARG A 134 1.21 -8.76 -16.92
C ARG A 134 1.48 -7.40 -16.29
N LEU A 135 1.73 -6.39 -17.10
CA LEU A 135 1.89 -5.02 -16.61
C LEU A 135 0.61 -4.53 -15.92
N VAL A 136 -0.53 -4.73 -16.58
CA VAL A 136 -1.83 -4.35 -16.02
C VAL A 136 -2.16 -5.18 -14.78
N ASN A 137 -1.97 -6.50 -14.83
CA ASN A 137 -2.24 -7.39 -13.70
C ASN A 137 -1.37 -7.04 -12.49
N LEU A 138 -0.09 -6.79 -12.70
CA LEU A 138 0.84 -6.44 -11.63
C LEU A 138 0.50 -5.06 -11.04
N ALA A 139 0.15 -4.08 -11.88
CA ALA A 139 -0.29 -2.77 -11.43
C ALA A 139 -1.58 -2.86 -10.61
N THR A 140 -2.54 -3.68 -11.04
CA THR A 140 -3.79 -3.93 -10.32
C THR A 140 -3.52 -4.60 -8.97
N ALA A 141 -2.64 -5.60 -8.92
CA ALA A 141 -2.26 -6.26 -7.67
C ALA A 141 -1.63 -5.27 -6.68
N HIS A 142 -0.71 -4.42 -7.13
CA HIS A 142 -0.13 -3.35 -6.30
C HIS A 142 -1.17 -2.34 -5.82
N TYR A 143 -2.16 -2.01 -6.66
CA TYR A 143 -3.25 -1.13 -6.26
C TYR A 143 -4.07 -1.73 -5.12
N VAL A 144 -4.53 -2.97 -5.30
CA VAL A 144 -5.33 -3.68 -4.29
C VAL A 144 -4.53 -3.82 -3.00
N GLU A 145 -3.27 -4.27 -3.07
CA GLU A 145 -2.39 -4.39 -1.91
C GLU A 145 -2.21 -3.07 -1.17
N SER A 146 -1.93 -1.98 -1.91
CA SER A 146 -1.76 -0.66 -1.31
C SER A 146 -3.01 -0.17 -0.59
N LYS A 147 -4.19 -0.32 -1.22
CA LYS A 147 -5.48 0.05 -0.62
C LYS A 147 -5.81 -0.80 0.61
N THR A 148 -5.65 -2.11 0.51
CA THR A 148 -5.91 -3.04 1.62
C THR A 148 -4.94 -2.79 2.78
N ARG A 149 -3.66 -2.56 2.51
CA ARG A 149 -2.65 -2.28 3.52
C ARG A 149 -2.96 -1.02 4.32
N VAL A 150 -3.33 0.08 3.66
CA VAL A 150 -3.69 1.34 4.34
C VAL A 150 -4.92 1.15 5.22
N LYS A 151 -5.97 0.53 4.68
CA LYS A 151 -7.19 0.22 5.45
C LYS A 151 -6.89 -0.67 6.67
N SER A 152 -6.12 -1.74 6.48
CA SER A 152 -5.73 -2.65 7.56
C SER A 152 -4.89 -1.95 8.64
N GLN A 153 -3.93 -1.11 8.25
CA GLN A 153 -3.13 -0.32 9.21
C GLN A 153 -4.00 0.63 10.03
N ASN A 154 -5.01 1.25 9.42
CA ASN A 154 -5.94 2.12 10.14
C ASN A 154 -6.78 1.34 11.16
N VAL A 155 -7.30 0.17 10.77
CA VAL A 155 -8.01 -0.73 11.69
C VAL A 155 -7.12 -1.11 12.86
N MET A 156 -5.87 -1.52 12.62
CA MET A 156 -4.93 -1.87 13.71
C MET A 156 -4.63 -0.68 14.64
N LYS A 157 -4.48 0.53 14.10
CA LYS A 157 -4.26 1.74 14.93
C LYS A 157 -5.46 2.03 15.80
N LEU A 158 -6.67 1.98 15.25
CA LEU A 158 -7.91 2.19 16.00
C LEU A 158 -8.12 1.11 17.06
N GLN A 159 -7.82 -0.16 16.74
CA GLN A 159 -7.90 -1.27 17.71
C GLN A 159 -6.99 -1.03 18.90
N ARG A 160 -5.69 -0.74 18.66
CA ARG A 160 -4.74 -0.44 19.74
C ARG A 160 -5.19 0.73 20.61
N ARG A 161 -5.79 1.75 20.00
CA ARG A 161 -6.31 2.91 20.74
C ARG A 161 -7.54 2.54 21.57
N ALA A 162 -8.45 1.73 21.05
CA ALA A 162 -9.60 1.21 21.77
C ALA A 162 -9.15 0.37 22.99
N ASP A 163 -8.20 -0.55 22.78
CA ASP A 163 -7.66 -1.40 23.85
C ASP A 163 -7.00 -0.56 24.97
N SER A 164 -6.22 0.46 24.59
CA SER A 164 -5.58 1.39 25.53
C SER A 164 -6.62 2.18 26.33
N LEU A 165 -7.67 2.70 25.68
CA LEU A 165 -8.75 3.43 26.35
C LEU A 165 -9.60 2.53 27.25
N ALA A 166 -9.83 1.28 26.84
CA ALA A 166 -10.53 0.29 27.68
C ALA A 166 -9.75 0.02 28.97
N ASN A 167 -8.45 -0.19 28.88
CA ASN A 167 -7.58 -0.38 30.05
C ASN A 167 -7.58 0.86 30.96
N LEU A 168 -7.50 2.06 30.38
CA LEU A 168 -7.55 3.31 31.14
C LEU A 168 -8.92 3.50 31.82
N LEU A 169 -10.01 3.20 31.11
CA LEU A 169 -11.37 3.28 31.65
C LEU A 169 -11.56 2.33 32.83
N ASN A 170 -11.03 1.10 32.71
CA ASN A 170 -11.06 0.13 33.81
C ASN A 170 -10.27 0.64 35.02
N ALA A 171 -9.04 1.12 34.82
CA ALA A 171 -8.22 1.69 35.88
C ALA A 171 -8.92 2.86 36.59
N LYS A 172 -9.46 3.80 35.82
CA LYS A 172 -10.22 4.94 36.37
C LYS A 172 -11.52 4.53 37.04
N SER A 173 -12.15 3.45 36.61
CA SER A 173 -13.34 2.89 37.25
C SER A 173 -13.02 2.31 38.63
N TYR A 174 -11.88 1.64 38.80
CA TYR A 174 -11.40 1.17 40.09
C TYR A 174 -11.07 2.34 41.04
N VAL A 175 -10.37 3.37 40.53
CA VAL A 175 -10.06 4.56 41.34
C VAL A 175 -11.32 5.28 41.76
N ALA A 176 -12.31 5.46 40.87
CA ALA A 176 -13.58 6.11 41.23
C ALA A 176 -14.38 5.31 42.27
N ALA A 177 -14.32 3.97 42.20
CA ALA A 177 -14.96 3.10 43.19
C ALA A 177 -14.29 3.18 44.56
N SER A 178 -12.94 3.16 44.62
CA SER A 178 -12.20 3.27 45.89
C SER A 178 -12.41 4.63 46.55
N VAL A 179 -12.36 5.72 45.79
CA VAL A 179 -12.64 7.07 46.31
C VAL A 179 -14.05 7.17 46.88
N GLN A 180 -15.02 6.50 46.24
CA GLN A 180 -16.42 6.50 46.74
C GLN A 180 -16.56 5.68 48.01
N GLN A 181 -15.79 4.60 48.16
CA GLN A 181 -15.76 3.80 49.39
C GLN A 181 -15.08 4.53 50.54
N ASP A 182 -13.96 5.23 50.27
CA ASP A 182 -13.27 6.06 51.24
C ASP A 182 -14.15 7.20 51.77
N ILE A 183 -15.07 7.75 50.97
CA ILE A 183 -16.04 8.75 51.39
C ILE A 183 -17.10 8.19 52.38
N LEU A 184 -17.45 6.91 52.20
CA LEU A 184 -18.43 6.26 53.11
C LEU A 184 -17.80 5.92 54.45
N ASP A 185 -16.48 5.70 54.48
CA ASP A 185 -15.71 5.33 55.69
C ASP A 185 -15.17 6.54 56.47
N ILE A 186 -15.16 7.76 55.89
CA ILE A 186 -14.59 8.97 56.49
C ILE A 186 -15.66 9.77 57.24
N ASN A 187 -15.30 10.20 58.48
CA ASN A 187 -16.06 11.09 59.37
C ASN A 187 -16.51 12.37 58.61
N PRO A 188 -17.78 12.85 58.81
CA PRO A 188 -18.40 13.93 58.04
C PRO A 188 -17.76 15.33 58.13
N GLY A 189 -16.56 15.44 58.74
CA GLY A 189 -15.82 16.70 58.89
C GLY A 189 -14.88 17.11 57.75
N ILE A 190 -14.57 16.23 56.76
CA ILE A 190 -13.56 16.53 55.73
C ILE A 190 -14.26 16.95 54.41
N LYS A 191 -14.25 18.25 54.13
CA LYS A 191 -14.92 18.86 52.96
C LYS A 191 -14.23 18.61 51.57
N THR A 192 -13.10 17.94 51.52
CA THR A 192 -12.32 17.72 50.27
C THR A 192 -12.64 16.42 49.53
N ALA A 193 -13.21 15.44 50.20
CA ALA A 193 -13.58 14.14 49.62
C ALA A 193 -14.61 14.23 48.48
N PRO A 194 -15.65 15.08 48.52
CA PRO A 194 -16.62 15.22 47.43
C PRO A 194 -16.01 15.72 46.13
N VAL A 195 -15.00 16.62 46.18
CA VAL A 195 -14.34 17.20 45.01
C VAL A 195 -13.51 16.15 44.25
N SER A 196 -12.76 15.29 44.97
CA SER A 196 -11.96 14.24 44.34
C SER A 196 -12.81 13.17 43.67
N ALA A 197 -13.99 12.84 44.24
CA ALA A 197 -14.97 11.93 43.64
C ALA A 197 -15.59 12.51 42.37
N GLU A 198 -15.93 13.80 42.38
CA GLU A 198 -16.47 14.48 41.22
C GLU A 198 -15.48 14.54 40.07
N ILE A 199 -14.21 14.87 40.33
CA ILE A 199 -13.15 14.88 39.35
C ILE A 199 -12.97 13.48 38.77
N SER A 200 -12.87 12.43 39.60
CA SER A 200 -12.71 11.05 39.15
C SER A 200 -13.86 10.56 38.28
N THR A 201 -15.10 10.93 38.65
CA THR A 201 -16.29 10.59 37.86
C THR A 201 -16.31 11.31 36.54
N ARG A 202 -15.92 12.58 36.50
CA ARG A 202 -15.82 13.40 35.29
C ARG A 202 -14.75 12.86 34.33
N GLU A 203 -13.57 12.53 34.84
CA GLU A 203 -12.51 11.91 34.02
C GLU A 203 -12.96 10.59 33.42
N LYS A 204 -13.59 9.72 34.22
CA LYS A 204 -14.17 8.45 33.74
C LYS A 204 -15.20 8.68 32.62
N SER A 205 -16.11 9.63 32.81
CA SER A 205 -17.12 9.96 31.80
C SER A 205 -16.49 10.47 30.49
N MET A 206 -15.47 11.33 30.56
CA MET A 206 -14.74 11.80 29.38
C MET A 206 -14.05 10.65 28.64
N ILE A 207 -13.36 9.75 29.36
CA ILE A 207 -12.70 8.61 28.76
C ILE A 207 -13.73 7.66 28.13
N ALA A 208 -14.87 7.41 28.79
CA ALA A 208 -15.95 6.58 28.24
C ALA A 208 -16.52 7.14 26.94
N THR A 209 -16.69 8.46 26.85
CA THR A 209 -17.16 9.12 25.62
C THR A 209 -16.16 8.96 24.48
N ILE A 210 -14.86 9.21 24.75
CA ILE A 210 -13.80 9.05 23.76
C ILE A 210 -13.69 7.57 23.33
N PHE A 211 -13.79 6.63 24.27
CA PHE A 211 -13.76 5.19 23.97
C PHE A 211 -14.92 4.80 23.05
N ALA A 212 -16.13 5.22 23.34
CA ALA A 212 -17.31 4.94 22.51
C ALA A 212 -17.16 5.47 21.07
N GLU A 213 -16.58 6.67 20.91
CA GLU A 213 -16.31 7.26 19.61
C GLU A 213 -15.22 6.47 18.84
N VAL A 214 -14.14 6.07 19.52
CA VAL A 214 -13.08 5.26 18.90
C VAL A 214 -13.59 3.89 18.48
N VAL A 215 -14.41 3.22 19.30
CA VAL A 215 -15.04 1.93 18.96
C VAL A 215 -15.97 2.08 17.75
N LYS A 216 -16.79 3.12 17.70
CA LYS A 216 -17.64 3.41 16.53
C LYS A 216 -16.80 3.57 15.26
N ASN A 217 -15.70 4.34 15.32
CA ASN A 217 -14.81 4.54 14.20
C ASN A 217 -14.08 3.26 13.79
N LEU A 218 -13.73 2.41 14.75
CA LEU A 218 -13.13 1.10 14.51
C LEU A 218 -14.09 0.18 13.73
N GLU A 219 -15.34 0.10 14.14
CA GLU A 219 -16.35 -0.72 13.46
C GLU A 219 -16.61 -0.22 12.03
N LEU A 220 -16.69 1.10 11.82
CA LEU A 220 -16.78 1.67 10.48
C LEU A 220 -15.56 1.32 9.62
N ALA A 221 -14.35 1.40 10.19
CA ALA A 221 -13.12 1.05 9.47
C ALA A 221 -13.05 -0.45 9.11
N LYS A 222 -13.54 -1.34 9.98
CA LYS A 222 -13.64 -2.79 9.70
C LYS A 222 -14.63 -3.06 8.56
N VAL A 223 -15.79 -2.40 8.54
CA VAL A 223 -16.75 -2.53 7.44
C VAL A 223 -16.12 -2.10 6.11
N LEU A 224 -15.40 -0.97 6.10
CA LEU A 224 -14.71 -0.47 4.90
C LEU A 224 -13.54 -1.35 4.44
N LEU A 225 -12.94 -2.14 5.32
CA LEU A 225 -11.88 -3.09 4.98
C LEU A 225 -12.44 -4.31 4.25
N ASN A 226 -13.68 -4.72 4.55
CA ASN A 226 -14.34 -5.87 3.98
C ASN A 226 -15.11 -5.57 2.66
N GLN A 227 -15.13 -4.31 2.25
CA GLN A 227 -15.65 -3.86 0.95
C GLN A 227 -14.53 -3.73 -0.10
#